data_fef6ae608fbfe4a755374eb73dd9cf67
#
_entry.id   fef6ae608fbfe4a755374eb73dd9cf67
#
_cell.length_a   1.000
_cell.length_b   1.000
_cell.length_c   1.000
_cell.angle_alpha   90.00
_cell.angle_beta   90.00
_cell.angle_gamma   90.00
#
_symmetry.space_group_name_H-M   'P 1'
#
loop_
_entity.id
_entity.type
_entity.pdbx_description
1 polymer ?
#
loop_
_entity_poly.entity_id
_entity_poly.type
_entity_poly.pdbx_seq_one_letter_code
_entity_poly.pdbx_strand_id
1 'polypeptide(L)'
;MFTLDTHFADYMDTMEGKKLPVVHCVKGTPGWELVPELRGVPGTRFEKHTFGSRELADYAARGQYDFVELAGLCTDICVISNAMLIKAAAPDTSIQVDGSCCAGVTPQSHHNALSAMGMCHIDIV
;
A
#
# COMPACT_ATOMS: atom_id res chain seq x y z
N MET A 1 -7.93 -6.82 -4.59
CA MET A 1 -7.76 -6.47 -3.15
C MET A 1 -7.47 -4.98 -3.05
N PHE A 2 -7.96 -4.31 -2.00
CA PHE A 2 -7.68 -2.88 -1.76
C PHE A 2 -7.18 -2.70 -0.34
N THR A 3 -6.24 -1.79 -0.14
CA THR A 3 -5.89 -1.29 1.20
C THR A 3 -6.44 0.12 1.37
N LEU A 4 -7.02 0.40 2.54
CA LEU A 4 -7.50 1.72 2.91
C LEU A 4 -6.66 2.23 4.07
N ASP A 5 -5.98 3.34 3.85
CA ASP A 5 -5.34 4.06 4.94
C ASP A 5 -6.41 4.56 5.90
N THR A 6 -6.28 4.26 7.18
CA THR A 6 -7.39 4.41 8.12
C THR A 6 -6.92 5.05 9.42
N HIS A 7 -7.29 6.32 9.57
CA HIS A 7 -7.03 7.10 10.77
C HIS A 7 -8.32 7.41 11.54
N PHE A 8 -8.18 7.91 12.74
CA PHE A 8 -9.26 8.31 13.62
C PHE A 8 -9.11 9.77 14.07
N ALA A 9 -10.04 10.25 14.87
CA ALA A 9 -10.08 11.64 15.33
C ALA A 9 -8.82 12.05 16.14
N ASP A 10 -8.14 11.08 16.73
CA ASP A 10 -6.89 11.25 17.50
C ASP A 10 -5.61 11.17 16.64
N TYR A 11 -5.73 11.24 15.31
CA TYR A 11 -4.59 11.16 14.40
C TYR A 11 -3.40 12.01 14.80
N MET A 12 -3.66 13.27 15.21
CA MET A 12 -2.60 14.22 15.60
C MET A 12 -1.81 13.78 16.84
N ASP A 13 -2.34 12.88 17.66
CA ASP A 13 -1.67 12.34 18.84
C ASP A 13 -0.79 11.13 18.50
N THR A 14 -0.96 10.55 17.31
CA THR A 14 -0.16 9.41 16.84
C THR A 14 1.26 9.82 16.47
N MET A 15 2.15 8.82 16.35
CA MET A 15 3.52 9.07 15.87
C MET A 15 3.55 9.54 14.42
N GLU A 16 2.60 9.09 13.59
CA GLU A 16 2.47 9.54 12.21
C GLU A 16 2.00 11.00 12.16
N GLY A 17 0.95 11.34 12.91
CA GLY A 17 0.43 12.70 12.98
C GLY A 17 1.45 13.72 13.51
N LYS A 18 2.37 13.31 14.40
CA LYS A 18 3.49 14.14 14.85
C LYS A 18 4.53 14.42 13.76
N LYS A 19 4.69 13.52 12.80
CA LYS A 19 5.64 13.64 11.68
C LYS A 19 5.01 14.27 10.44
N LEU A 20 3.74 13.97 10.20
CA LEU A 20 2.92 14.54 9.13
C LEU A 20 1.65 15.16 9.74
N PRO A 21 1.69 16.42 10.18
CA PRO A 21 0.56 17.08 10.86
C PRO A 21 -0.54 17.50 9.87
N VAL A 22 -0.99 16.57 9.05
CA VAL A 22 -2.05 16.73 8.06
C VAL A 22 -3.09 15.65 8.27
N VAL A 23 -4.23 16.00 8.83
CA VAL A 23 -5.34 15.06 9.05
C VAL A 23 -5.86 14.58 7.69
N HIS A 24 -5.86 13.26 7.48
CA HIS A 24 -6.29 12.61 6.25
C HIS A 24 -6.85 11.22 6.53
N CYS A 25 -7.54 10.64 5.57
CA CYS A 25 -8.07 9.27 5.61
C CYS A 25 -8.81 8.91 6.92
N VAL A 26 -9.52 9.89 7.51
CA VAL A 26 -10.28 9.64 8.75
C VAL A 26 -11.49 8.76 8.43
N LYS A 27 -11.59 7.63 9.13
CA LYS A 27 -12.65 6.63 8.92
C LYS A 27 -14.05 7.25 8.94
N GLY A 28 -14.86 6.91 7.95
CA GLY A 28 -16.22 7.44 7.79
C GLY A 28 -16.32 8.79 7.10
N THR A 29 -15.20 9.36 6.63
CA THR A 29 -15.20 10.57 5.81
C THR A 29 -15.02 10.25 4.32
N PRO A 30 -15.42 11.13 3.40
CA PRO A 30 -15.21 10.92 1.97
C PRO A 30 -13.74 10.69 1.58
N GLY A 31 -12.78 11.28 2.33
CA GLY A 31 -11.35 11.11 2.08
C GLY A 31 -10.77 9.75 2.50
N TRP A 32 -11.55 8.93 3.23
CA TRP A 32 -11.19 7.56 3.57
C TRP A 32 -11.68 6.55 2.54
N GLU A 33 -12.72 6.90 1.80
CA GLU A 33 -13.35 6.00 0.81
C GLU A 33 -12.46 5.80 -0.42
N LEU A 34 -12.65 4.66 -1.10
CA LEU A 34 -12.09 4.46 -2.43
C LEU A 34 -12.57 5.57 -3.39
N VAL A 35 -11.70 5.95 -4.29
CA VAL A 35 -12.05 6.89 -5.37
C VAL A 35 -13.28 6.37 -6.16
N PRO A 36 -14.11 7.27 -6.70
CA PRO A 36 -15.37 6.87 -7.34
C PRO A 36 -15.22 5.78 -8.40
N GLU A 37 -14.13 5.82 -9.15
CA GLU A 37 -13.82 4.89 -10.25
C GLU A 37 -13.60 3.45 -9.75
N LEU A 38 -13.15 3.29 -8.51
CA LEU A 38 -12.86 1.97 -7.91
C LEU A 38 -13.96 1.45 -6.99
N ARG A 39 -14.96 2.26 -6.62
CA ARG A 39 -16.02 1.86 -5.68
C ARG A 39 -16.83 0.65 -6.15
N GLY A 40 -17.03 0.52 -7.47
CA GLY A 40 -17.77 -0.59 -8.08
C GLY A 40 -16.93 -1.83 -8.38
N VAL A 41 -15.61 -1.76 -8.19
CA VAL A 41 -14.73 -2.90 -8.46
C VAL A 41 -14.80 -3.88 -7.29
N PRO A 42 -15.13 -5.17 -7.54
CA PRO A 42 -15.19 -6.16 -6.46
C PRO A 42 -13.80 -6.46 -5.92
N GLY A 43 -13.71 -6.65 -4.62
CA GLY A 43 -12.45 -7.00 -3.97
C GLY A 43 -12.50 -6.88 -2.45
N THR A 44 -11.68 -7.66 -1.77
CA THR A 44 -11.50 -7.57 -0.32
C THR A 44 -10.82 -6.26 0.03
N ARG A 45 -11.31 -5.60 1.08
CA ARG A 45 -10.78 -4.34 1.59
C ARG A 45 -10.07 -4.59 2.92
N PHE A 46 -8.86 -4.07 3.05
CA PHE A 46 -8.02 -4.14 4.25
C PHE A 46 -7.85 -2.73 4.81
N GLU A 47 -8.40 -2.48 5.98
CA GLU A 47 -8.13 -1.24 6.71
C GLU A 47 -6.75 -1.33 7.34
N LYS A 48 -5.91 -0.33 7.15
CA LYS A 48 -4.57 -0.30 7.72
C LYS A 48 -4.34 0.98 8.51
N HIS A 49 -3.75 0.86 9.69
CA HIS A 49 -3.47 1.97 10.61
C HIS A 49 -2.02 2.45 10.52
N THR A 50 -1.31 1.98 9.50
CA THR A 50 0.06 2.36 9.16
C THR A 50 0.31 2.04 7.69
N PHE A 51 1.50 2.23 7.19
CA PHE A 51 1.83 2.15 5.76
C PHE A 51 1.65 0.76 5.16
N GLY A 52 2.05 -0.29 5.88
CA GLY A 52 1.88 -1.67 5.45
C GLY A 52 0.75 -2.39 6.20
N SER A 53 0.16 -3.41 5.57
CA SER A 53 -0.88 -4.26 6.12
C SER A 53 -0.37 -5.69 6.32
N ARG A 54 -0.20 -6.10 7.57
CA ARG A 54 0.12 -7.51 7.89
C ARG A 54 -1.01 -8.44 7.48
N GLU A 55 -2.26 -7.99 7.66
CA GLU A 55 -3.44 -8.76 7.27
C GLU A 55 -3.47 -9.04 5.76
N LEU A 56 -3.14 -8.05 4.92
CA LEU A 56 -2.99 -8.25 3.48
C LEU A 56 -1.87 -9.25 3.16
N ALA A 57 -0.72 -9.13 3.81
CA ALA A 57 0.41 -10.04 3.58
C ALA A 57 0.06 -11.49 3.97
N ASP A 58 -0.59 -11.67 5.13
CA ASP A 58 -1.08 -12.98 5.56
C ASP A 58 -2.17 -13.53 4.62
N TYR A 59 -3.04 -12.67 4.11
CA TYR A 59 -4.05 -13.05 3.14
C TYR A 59 -3.41 -13.51 1.82
N ALA A 60 -2.42 -12.78 1.32
CA ALA A 60 -1.68 -13.15 0.11
C ALA A 60 -0.96 -14.49 0.27
N ALA A 61 -0.29 -14.70 1.42
CA ALA A 61 0.40 -15.96 1.72
C ALA A 61 -0.57 -17.16 1.80
N ARG A 62 -1.73 -16.99 2.45
CA ARG A 62 -2.76 -18.06 2.50
C ARG A 62 -3.41 -18.33 1.17
N GLY A 63 -3.51 -17.33 0.30
CA GLY A 63 -4.12 -17.44 -1.02
C GLY A 63 -3.28 -18.26 -2.01
N GLN A 64 -2.01 -18.50 -1.71
CA GLN A 64 -1.07 -19.26 -2.56
C GLN A 64 -1.11 -18.77 -4.01
N TYR A 65 -1.10 -17.45 -4.20
CA TYR A 65 -1.10 -16.85 -5.53
C TYR A 65 0.25 -17.08 -6.21
N ASP A 66 0.24 -17.49 -7.48
CA ASP A 66 1.45 -17.57 -8.30
C ASP A 66 2.02 -16.18 -8.59
N PHE A 67 1.13 -15.19 -8.64
CA PHE A 67 1.46 -13.83 -9.04
C PHE A 67 0.64 -12.79 -8.26
N VAL A 68 1.30 -11.72 -7.82
CA VAL A 68 0.68 -10.55 -7.18
C VAL A 68 1.20 -9.28 -7.80
N GLU A 69 0.31 -8.46 -8.34
CA GLU A 69 0.63 -7.12 -8.85
C GLU A 69 0.14 -6.05 -7.89
N LEU A 70 0.99 -5.05 -7.64
CA LEU A 70 0.66 -3.89 -6.83
C LEU A 70 0.67 -2.62 -7.68
N ALA A 71 -0.31 -1.76 -7.41
CA ALA A 71 -0.42 -0.42 -7.97
C ALA A 71 -1.01 0.54 -6.93
N GLY A 72 -0.85 1.84 -7.11
CA GLY A 72 -1.49 2.86 -6.28
C GLY A 72 -0.54 3.85 -5.62
N LEU A 73 -0.94 4.38 -4.47
CA LEU A 73 -0.29 5.51 -3.79
C LEU A 73 0.01 5.17 -2.32
N CYS A 74 1.08 5.71 -1.76
CA CYS A 74 2.24 6.26 -2.46
C CYS A 74 3.27 5.15 -2.70
N THR A 75 3.98 5.21 -3.84
CA THR A 75 5.01 4.23 -4.20
C THR A 75 6.04 4.05 -3.10
N ASP A 76 6.51 5.15 -2.55
CA ASP A 76 7.57 5.28 -1.56
C ASP A 76 7.11 5.10 -0.10
N ILE A 77 5.82 4.86 0.11
CA ILE A 77 5.24 4.67 1.44
C ILE A 77 4.43 3.36 1.48
N CYS A 78 3.17 3.39 1.05
CA CYS A 78 2.26 2.26 1.18
C CYS A 78 2.59 1.11 0.21
N VAL A 79 2.95 1.42 -1.04
CA VAL A 79 3.22 0.38 -2.05
C VAL A 79 4.46 -0.42 -1.66
N ILE A 80 5.60 0.24 -1.43
CA ILE A 80 6.83 -0.45 -1.00
C ILE A 80 6.64 -1.22 0.31
N SER A 81 5.93 -0.64 1.29
CA SER A 81 5.69 -1.30 2.57
C SER A 81 4.90 -2.60 2.40
N ASN A 82 3.84 -2.59 1.60
CA ASN A 82 3.04 -3.79 1.33
C ASN A 82 3.79 -4.80 0.46
N ALA A 83 4.51 -4.35 -0.57
CA ALA A 83 5.31 -5.23 -1.42
C ALA A 83 6.33 -6.02 -0.61
N MET A 84 7.05 -5.36 0.31
CA MET A 84 8.04 -6.00 1.19
C MET A 84 7.37 -6.96 2.19
N LEU A 85 6.22 -6.62 2.76
CA LEU A 85 5.49 -7.50 3.67
C LEU A 85 4.98 -8.75 2.94
N ILE A 86 4.44 -8.61 1.73
CA ILE A 86 3.98 -9.75 0.92
C ILE A 86 5.19 -10.61 0.55
N LYS A 87 6.31 -10.01 0.12
CA LYS A 87 7.54 -10.75 -0.20
C LYS A 87 8.05 -11.57 0.98
N ALA A 88 8.00 -11.01 2.18
CA ALA A 88 8.38 -11.72 3.40
C ALA A 88 7.42 -12.84 3.78
N ALA A 89 6.13 -12.68 3.56
CA ALA A 89 5.10 -13.65 3.92
C ALA A 89 4.94 -14.77 2.87
N ALA A 90 5.21 -14.47 1.59
CA ALA A 90 5.06 -15.38 0.45
C ALA A 90 6.31 -15.28 -0.46
N PRO A 91 7.46 -15.81 -0.04
CA PRO A 91 8.75 -15.60 -0.72
C PRO A 91 8.81 -16.18 -2.13
N ASP A 92 8.02 -17.22 -2.40
CA ASP A 92 8.00 -17.91 -3.70
C ASP A 92 6.96 -17.34 -4.67
N THR A 93 6.09 -16.43 -4.21
CA THR A 93 5.14 -15.73 -5.08
C THR A 93 5.88 -14.70 -5.94
N SER A 94 5.60 -14.69 -7.24
CA SER A 94 6.06 -13.62 -8.13
C SER A 94 5.35 -12.32 -7.78
N ILE A 95 6.12 -11.28 -7.45
CA ILE A 95 5.57 -9.97 -7.06
C ILE A 95 6.03 -8.92 -8.05
N GLN A 96 5.10 -8.15 -8.56
CA GLN A 96 5.32 -7.09 -9.53
C GLN A 96 4.71 -5.77 -9.03
N VAL A 97 5.35 -4.67 -9.37
CA VAL A 97 4.80 -3.31 -9.18
C VAL A 97 4.71 -2.63 -10.54
N ASP A 98 3.51 -2.23 -10.93
CA ASP A 98 3.31 -1.38 -12.10
C ASP A 98 3.67 0.07 -11.74
N GLY A 99 4.91 0.45 -12.10
CA GLY A 99 5.41 1.79 -11.81
C GLY A 99 4.63 2.90 -12.52
N SER A 100 4.01 2.62 -13.67
CA SER A 100 3.20 3.58 -14.41
C SER A 100 1.84 3.84 -13.75
N CYS A 101 1.37 2.88 -12.95
CA CYS A 101 0.14 2.94 -12.14
C CYS A 101 0.41 3.31 -10.68
N CYS A 102 1.60 3.83 -10.38
CA CYS A 102 2.00 4.30 -9.05
C CYS A 102 2.46 5.77 -9.09
N ALA A 103 2.32 6.45 -7.95
CA ALA A 103 2.94 7.76 -7.76
C ALA A 103 3.49 7.88 -6.34
N GLY A 104 4.68 8.46 -6.21
CA GLY A 104 5.31 8.77 -4.92
C GLY A 104 5.04 10.20 -4.47
N VAL A 105 5.54 10.54 -3.28
CA VAL A 105 5.45 11.92 -2.74
C VAL A 105 6.20 12.90 -3.65
N THR A 106 7.33 12.45 -4.21
CA THR A 106 8.08 13.19 -5.23
C THR A 106 8.50 12.23 -6.35
N PRO A 107 8.79 12.73 -7.57
CA PRO A 107 9.35 11.86 -8.62
C PRO A 107 10.64 11.14 -8.19
N GLN A 108 11.48 11.81 -7.41
CA GLN A 108 12.73 11.19 -6.93
C GLN A 108 12.48 10.06 -5.94
N SER A 109 11.59 10.26 -4.95
CA SER A 109 11.29 9.22 -3.97
C SER A 109 10.54 8.04 -4.60
N HIS A 110 9.69 8.29 -5.60
CA HIS A 110 9.08 7.25 -6.42
C HIS A 110 10.13 6.35 -7.08
N HIS A 111 11.07 6.94 -7.83
CA HIS A 111 12.13 6.15 -8.48
C HIS A 111 13.04 5.42 -7.48
N ASN A 112 13.35 6.04 -6.35
CA ASN A 112 14.13 5.39 -5.29
C ASN A 112 13.42 4.16 -4.75
N ALA A 113 12.10 4.25 -4.54
CA ALA A 113 11.31 3.13 -4.04
C ALA A 113 11.23 1.98 -5.05
N LEU A 114 10.99 2.28 -6.33
CA LEU A 114 11.02 1.26 -7.39
C LEU A 114 12.38 0.57 -7.47
N SER A 115 13.47 1.34 -7.44
CA SER A 115 14.82 0.79 -7.42
C SER A 115 15.07 -0.12 -6.21
N ALA A 116 14.65 0.31 -5.01
CA ALA A 116 14.79 -0.49 -3.79
C ALA A 116 13.99 -1.80 -3.86
N MET A 117 12.76 -1.76 -4.37
CA MET A 117 11.94 -2.95 -4.57
C MET A 117 12.57 -3.92 -5.57
N GLY A 118 13.13 -3.41 -6.68
CA GLY A 118 13.85 -4.22 -7.66
C GLY A 118 15.04 -4.97 -7.05
N MET A 119 15.80 -4.34 -6.15
CA MET A 119 16.88 -5.00 -5.42
C MET A 119 16.41 -6.11 -4.48
N CYS A 120 15.13 -6.08 -4.09
CA CYS A 120 14.49 -7.11 -3.25
C CYS A 120 13.73 -8.16 -4.07
N HIS A 121 14.04 -8.30 -5.35
CA HIS A 121 13.44 -9.27 -6.28
C HIS A 121 11.92 -9.07 -6.46
N ILE A 122 11.50 -7.82 -6.50
CA ILE A 122 10.16 -7.43 -6.92
C ILE A 122 10.29 -6.86 -8.33
N ASP A 123 9.54 -7.39 -9.26
CA ASP A 123 9.59 -6.97 -10.66
C ASP A 123 8.96 -5.58 -10.82
N ILE A 124 9.62 -4.71 -11.57
CA ILE A 124 9.12 -3.36 -11.87
C ILE A 124 8.78 -3.28 -13.36
N VAL A 125 7.55 -2.93 -13.67
CA VAL A 125 7.03 -2.82 -15.04
C VAL A 125 6.40 -1.44 -15.28
#